data_9c8b4180386e0d3f16591e86cd85b53b
#
_entry.id   9c8b4180386e0d3f16591e86cd85b53b
#
_cell.length_a   1.000
_cell.length_b   1.000
_cell.length_c   1.000
_cell.angle_alpha   90.00
_cell.angle_beta   90.00
_cell.angle_gamma   90.00
#
_symmetry.space_group_name_H-M   'P 1'
#
loop_
_entity.id
_entity.type
_entity.pdbx_description
1 polymer ?
#
loop_
_entity_poly.entity_id
_entity_poly.type
_entity_poly.pdbx_seq_one_letter_code
_entity_poly.pdbx_strand_id
1 'polypeptide(L)'
;MLAYDARDDYEIIEGEKFMAASPFKRHGKVVSRLMFTIGTYAFMNRLGSAFSDNFDVNLPDGNTLRPDFIFIGKENDNIVFNNEDENFYGVPDMVVEIFSRSTMKRDMTIKKDIYERNGVREYWLINPWSESIEVYLLRDGKYVLDNVYQNYSENDLANMTDKERAEVKFEVSVAVLDGFKVKIRNIFGWYFE
;
A
#
# COMPACT_ATOMS: atom_id res chain seq x y z
N MET A 1 -0.14 -14.44 33.98
CA MET A 1 -0.29 -13.17 33.26
C MET A 1 0.87 -13.15 32.26
N LEU A 2 0.62 -13.50 31.00
CA LEU A 2 1.64 -13.46 29.96
C LEU A 2 1.98 -11.99 29.75
N ALA A 3 3.24 -11.62 29.93
CA ALA A 3 3.72 -10.29 29.57
C ALA A 3 3.52 -10.14 28.06
N TYR A 4 2.66 -9.24 27.65
CA TYR A 4 2.60 -8.77 26.27
C TYR A 4 3.92 -8.07 26.01
N ASP A 5 4.77 -8.72 25.23
CA ASP A 5 6.02 -8.13 24.79
C ASP A 5 5.66 -6.98 23.85
N ALA A 6 5.64 -5.77 24.38
CA ALA A 6 5.38 -4.58 23.58
C ALA A 6 6.58 -4.44 22.63
N ARG A 7 6.44 -4.95 21.41
CA ARG A 7 7.41 -4.67 20.36
C ARG A 7 7.49 -3.15 20.21
N ASP A 8 8.70 -2.63 20.29
CA ASP A 8 8.94 -1.21 20.06
C ASP A 8 8.39 -0.83 18.69
N ASP A 9 7.53 0.17 18.64
CA ASP A 9 6.79 0.59 17.45
C ASP A 9 7.65 1.53 16.58
N TYR A 10 8.68 0.98 15.90
CA TYR A 10 9.62 1.73 15.07
C TYR A 10 9.98 0.99 13.77
N GLU A 11 10.38 1.76 12.77
CA GLU A 11 11.01 1.30 11.53
C GLU A 11 12.52 1.52 11.61
N ILE A 12 13.31 0.73 10.90
CA ILE A 12 14.75 0.95 10.68
C ILE A 12 14.93 1.38 9.22
N ILE A 13 15.31 2.62 9.03
CA ILE A 13 15.48 3.25 7.72
C ILE A 13 16.90 3.79 7.63
N GLU A 14 17.73 3.24 6.72
CA GLU A 14 19.13 3.63 6.55
C GLU A 14 19.93 3.56 7.88
N GLY A 15 19.61 2.57 8.73
CA GLY A 15 20.23 2.39 10.04
C GLY A 15 19.69 3.29 11.16
N GLU A 16 18.76 4.18 10.89
CA GLU A 16 18.13 5.06 11.89
C GLU A 16 16.75 4.53 12.32
N LYS A 17 16.41 4.72 13.60
CA LYS A 17 15.11 4.33 14.16
C LYS A 17 14.10 5.46 14.02
N PHE A 18 12.94 5.15 13.46
CA PHE A 18 11.82 6.07 13.32
C PHE A 18 10.58 5.51 13.99
N MET A 19 10.09 6.21 15.02
CA MET A 19 8.86 5.81 15.70
C MET A 19 7.65 5.91 14.78
N ALA A 20 6.78 4.88 14.82
CA ALA A 20 5.52 4.89 14.11
C ALA A 20 4.56 5.94 14.69
N ALA A 21 3.80 6.61 13.83
CA ALA A 21 2.77 7.54 14.24
C ALA A 21 1.46 6.80 14.53
N SER A 22 0.71 7.26 15.55
CA SER A 22 -0.63 6.70 15.79
C SER A 22 -1.56 7.00 14.61
N PRO A 23 -2.24 5.99 14.04
CA PRO A 23 -3.06 6.16 12.84
C PRO A 23 -4.34 6.95 13.14
N PHE A 24 -4.76 7.81 12.20
CA PHE A 24 -6.06 8.48 12.24
C PHE A 24 -7.17 7.56 11.69
N LYS A 25 -8.42 7.81 12.07
CA LYS A 25 -9.57 7.00 11.61
C LYS A 25 -9.69 6.90 10.07
N ARG A 26 -9.30 7.95 9.33
CA ARG A 26 -9.31 7.91 7.85
C ARG A 26 -8.27 6.92 7.31
N HIS A 27 -7.10 6.86 7.93
CA HIS A 27 -6.06 5.90 7.63
C HIS A 27 -6.58 4.47 7.84
N GLY A 28 -7.06 4.15 9.05
CA GLY A 28 -7.61 2.82 9.36
C GLY A 28 -8.77 2.42 8.46
N LYS A 29 -9.62 3.40 8.02
CA LYS A 29 -10.65 3.14 7.02
C LYS A 29 -10.06 2.66 5.69
N VAL A 30 -9.05 3.34 5.17
CA VAL A 30 -8.39 2.99 3.91
C VAL A 30 -7.74 1.61 4.01
N VAL A 31 -6.98 1.35 5.08
CA VAL A 31 -6.38 0.02 5.34
C VAL A 31 -7.43 -1.07 5.31
N SER A 32 -8.53 -0.91 6.06
CA SER A 32 -9.62 -1.90 6.09
C SER A 32 -10.25 -2.12 4.70
N ARG A 33 -10.33 -1.08 3.88
CA ARG A 33 -10.89 -1.16 2.53
C ARG A 33 -9.94 -1.87 1.55
N LEU A 34 -8.65 -1.66 1.67
CA LEU A 34 -7.64 -2.39 0.89
C LEU A 34 -7.69 -3.88 1.22
N MET A 35 -7.72 -4.24 2.51
CA MET A 35 -7.86 -5.64 2.93
C MET A 35 -9.15 -6.26 2.40
N PHE A 36 -10.27 -5.55 2.50
CA PHE A 36 -11.54 -6.06 2.02
C PHE A 36 -11.59 -6.21 0.49
N THR A 37 -11.02 -5.28 -0.27
CA THR A 37 -11.04 -5.31 -1.74
C THR A 37 -9.94 -6.19 -2.32
N ILE A 38 -8.69 -5.79 -2.16
CA ILE A 38 -7.52 -6.48 -2.72
C ILE A 38 -7.28 -7.79 -1.99
N GLY A 39 -7.28 -7.76 -0.65
CA GLY A 39 -7.00 -8.94 0.17
C GLY A 39 -8.04 -10.04 -0.04
N THR A 40 -9.35 -9.70 -0.05
CA THR A 40 -10.41 -10.68 -0.30
C THR A 40 -10.32 -11.25 -1.71
N TYR A 41 -10.06 -10.42 -2.74
CA TYR A 41 -9.91 -10.91 -4.10
C TYR A 41 -8.74 -11.88 -4.22
N ALA A 42 -7.58 -11.52 -3.67
CA ALA A 42 -6.39 -12.37 -3.68
C ALA A 42 -6.65 -13.72 -2.99
N PHE A 43 -7.27 -13.69 -1.80
CA PHE A 43 -7.61 -14.89 -1.03
C PHE A 43 -8.59 -15.79 -1.77
N MET A 44 -9.72 -15.26 -2.25
CA MET A 44 -10.77 -16.03 -2.93
C MET A 44 -10.27 -16.68 -4.23
N ASN A 45 -9.33 -16.05 -4.91
CA ASN A 45 -8.74 -16.55 -6.17
C ASN A 45 -7.43 -17.32 -5.96
N ARG A 46 -6.96 -17.48 -4.71
CA ARG A 46 -5.73 -18.20 -4.35
C ARG A 46 -4.49 -17.62 -5.05
N LEU A 47 -4.41 -16.30 -5.12
CA LEU A 47 -3.35 -15.57 -5.83
C LEU A 47 -2.17 -15.19 -4.92
N GLY A 48 -2.32 -15.32 -3.60
CA GLY A 48 -1.33 -14.96 -2.61
C GLY A 48 -1.96 -14.48 -1.31
N SER A 49 -1.15 -13.84 -0.48
CA SER A 49 -1.52 -13.36 0.86
C SER A 49 -1.40 -11.84 0.95
N ALA A 50 -2.36 -11.21 1.63
CA ALA A 50 -2.33 -9.79 1.93
C ALA A 50 -2.24 -9.58 3.44
N PHE A 51 -1.46 -8.59 3.85
CA PHE A 51 -1.27 -8.22 5.25
C PHE A 51 -1.41 -6.71 5.41
N SER A 52 -1.86 -6.29 6.58
CA SER A 52 -1.98 -4.87 6.93
C SER A 52 -1.59 -4.65 8.38
N ASP A 53 -1.06 -3.47 8.64
CA ASP A 53 -0.67 -2.97 9.96
C ASP A 53 0.33 -3.83 10.77
N ASN A 54 1.43 -3.20 11.18
CA ASN A 54 2.40 -3.69 12.16
C ASN A 54 3.25 -4.92 11.77
N PHE A 55 3.33 -5.27 10.49
CA PHE A 55 4.30 -6.26 10.05
C PHE A 55 5.64 -5.63 9.75
N ASP A 56 6.68 -6.16 10.38
CA ASP A 56 8.06 -5.83 10.02
C ASP A 56 8.41 -6.53 8.71
N VAL A 57 8.67 -5.75 7.68
CA VAL A 57 9.21 -6.21 6.40
C VAL A 57 10.71 -5.97 6.40
N ASN A 58 11.47 -7.03 6.60
CA ASN A 58 12.91 -7.01 6.56
C ASN A 58 13.39 -7.17 5.11
N LEU A 59 13.83 -6.08 4.53
CA LEU A 59 14.26 -6.04 3.14
C LEU A 59 15.72 -6.51 2.99
N PRO A 60 16.12 -7.02 1.81
CA PRO A 60 17.46 -7.55 1.57
C PRO A 60 18.61 -6.54 1.80
N ASP A 61 18.33 -5.25 1.70
CA ASP A 61 19.31 -4.18 1.91
C ASP A 61 19.51 -3.79 3.39
N GLY A 62 18.87 -4.51 4.33
CA GLY A 62 18.98 -4.30 5.77
C GLY A 62 18.00 -3.29 6.35
N ASN A 63 17.12 -2.72 5.55
CA ASN A 63 16.03 -1.88 6.07
C ASN A 63 14.90 -2.75 6.61
N THR A 64 14.27 -2.30 7.70
CA THR A 64 13.04 -2.86 8.25
C THR A 64 11.95 -1.81 8.19
N LEU A 65 10.97 -2.00 7.32
CA LEU A 65 9.86 -1.07 7.11
C LEU A 65 8.54 -1.69 7.58
N ARG A 66 7.57 -0.83 7.92
CA ARG A 66 6.21 -1.22 8.31
C ARG A 66 5.20 -0.56 7.37
N PRO A 67 5.00 -1.13 6.19
CA PRO A 67 4.00 -0.63 5.26
C PRO A 67 2.58 -0.83 5.78
N ASP A 68 1.68 0.06 5.40
CA ASP A 68 0.28 0.01 5.81
C ASP A 68 -0.49 -1.16 5.21
N PHE A 69 -0.06 -1.62 4.02
CA PHE A 69 -0.60 -2.80 3.35
C PHE A 69 0.45 -3.40 2.44
N ILE A 70 0.54 -4.73 2.41
CA ILE A 70 1.37 -5.49 1.47
C ILE A 70 0.56 -6.61 0.82
N PHE A 71 0.94 -6.96 -0.39
CA PHE A 71 0.51 -8.17 -1.05
C PHE A 71 1.73 -8.98 -1.49
N ILE A 72 1.66 -10.30 -1.27
CA ILE A 72 2.67 -11.27 -1.64
C ILE A 72 2.00 -12.29 -2.52
N GLY A 73 2.45 -12.38 -3.74
CA GLY A 73 1.98 -13.34 -4.72
C GLY A 73 2.33 -14.77 -4.31
N LYS A 74 1.51 -15.71 -4.73
CA LYS A 74 1.67 -17.14 -4.41
C LYS A 74 3.06 -17.69 -4.76
N GLU A 75 3.71 -17.14 -5.78
CA GLU A 75 5.06 -17.56 -6.20
C GLU A 75 6.13 -17.20 -5.15
N ASN A 76 5.82 -16.26 -4.27
CA ASN A 76 6.66 -15.79 -3.18
C ASN A 76 6.19 -16.26 -1.79
N ASP A 77 5.23 -17.18 -1.71
CA ASP A 77 4.65 -17.70 -0.46
C ASP A 77 5.71 -18.31 0.49
N ASN A 78 6.83 -18.80 -0.04
CA ASN A 78 7.95 -19.26 0.75
C ASN A 78 8.52 -18.19 1.69
N ILE A 79 8.37 -16.92 1.35
CA ILE A 79 8.81 -15.78 2.18
C ILE A 79 7.94 -15.68 3.44
N VAL A 80 6.67 -16.06 3.37
CA VAL A 80 5.70 -16.00 4.47
C VAL A 80 5.85 -17.20 5.42
N PHE A 81 6.17 -18.38 4.89
CA PHE A 81 6.00 -19.64 5.62
C PHE A 81 7.31 -20.30 6.09
N ASN A 82 8.48 -19.79 5.73
CA ASN A 82 9.76 -20.44 5.99
C ASN A 82 10.53 -19.91 7.21
N ASN A 83 9.95 -19.04 8.03
CA ASN A 83 10.63 -18.43 9.16
C ASN A 83 10.13 -19.00 10.48
N GLU A 84 11.05 -19.28 11.41
CA GLU A 84 10.74 -19.68 12.79
C GLU A 84 10.23 -18.51 13.63
N ASP A 85 10.51 -17.27 13.22
CA ASP A 85 9.98 -16.07 13.84
C ASP A 85 8.79 -15.49 13.04
N GLU A 86 8.02 -14.61 13.65
CA GLU A 86 6.82 -14.02 13.05
C GLU A 86 7.12 -12.78 12.19
N ASN A 87 8.38 -12.56 11.78
CA ASN A 87 8.78 -11.45 10.96
C ASN A 87 8.81 -11.83 9.49
N PHE A 88 8.67 -10.82 8.65
CA PHE A 88 8.67 -10.97 7.21
C PHE A 88 10.08 -10.72 6.65
N TYR A 89 10.66 -11.67 5.92
CA TYR A 89 11.98 -11.55 5.30
C TYR A 89 11.86 -11.73 3.79
N GLY A 90 11.93 -10.63 3.06
CA GLY A 90 11.86 -10.64 1.60
C GLY A 90 11.20 -9.40 1.02
N VAL A 91 10.87 -9.47 -0.26
CA VAL A 91 10.34 -8.35 -1.01
C VAL A 91 8.87 -8.62 -1.37
N PRO A 92 7.91 -7.86 -0.82
CA PRO A 92 6.51 -7.95 -1.23
C PRO A 92 6.35 -7.62 -2.72
N ASP A 93 5.35 -8.20 -3.36
CA ASP A 93 5.03 -7.86 -4.75
C ASP A 93 4.40 -6.48 -4.87
N MET A 94 3.62 -6.09 -3.86
CA MET A 94 3.00 -4.77 -3.77
C MET A 94 3.12 -4.21 -2.37
N VAL A 95 3.37 -2.91 -2.29
CA VAL A 95 3.37 -2.13 -1.06
C VAL A 95 2.46 -0.92 -1.20
N VAL A 96 1.71 -0.61 -0.16
CA VAL A 96 0.92 0.61 -0.05
C VAL A 96 1.29 1.37 1.20
N GLU A 97 1.57 2.64 1.06
CA GLU A 97 1.73 3.61 2.15
C GLU A 97 0.58 4.62 2.11
N ILE A 98 -0.02 4.85 3.27
CA ILE A 98 -1.13 5.80 3.43
C ILE A 98 -0.63 7.00 4.19
N PHE A 99 -0.59 8.15 3.57
CA PHE A 99 -0.02 9.34 4.16
C PHE A 99 -0.59 9.69 5.54
N SER A 100 0.31 9.93 6.46
CA SER A 100 0.07 10.73 7.65
C SER A 100 0.75 12.11 7.49
N ARG A 101 0.39 13.08 8.33
CA ARG A 101 1.06 14.40 8.29
C ARG A 101 2.55 14.32 8.59
N SER A 102 2.97 13.34 9.38
CA SER A 102 4.35 13.18 9.83
C SER A 102 5.19 12.29 8.90
N THR A 103 4.57 11.38 8.14
CA THR A 103 5.29 10.40 7.31
C THR A 103 5.37 10.79 5.83
N MET A 104 4.46 11.65 5.34
CA MET A 104 4.31 11.98 3.91
C MET A 104 5.65 12.20 3.18
N LYS A 105 6.53 13.06 3.73
CA LYS A 105 7.80 13.34 3.08
C LYS A 105 8.66 12.07 2.95
N ARG A 106 8.69 11.24 3.99
CA ARG A 106 9.47 10.00 4.04
C ARG A 106 8.94 8.98 3.04
N ASP A 107 7.61 8.81 3.02
CA ASP A 107 6.92 7.86 2.12
C ASP A 107 7.13 8.24 0.65
N MET A 108 7.06 9.55 0.33
CA MET A 108 7.28 10.06 -1.04
C MET A 108 8.74 10.01 -1.51
N THR A 109 9.70 9.88 -0.60
CA THR A 109 11.13 9.97 -0.93
C THR A 109 11.87 8.71 -0.48
N ILE A 110 12.34 8.67 0.77
CA ILE A 110 13.25 7.63 1.27
C ILE A 110 12.64 6.24 1.15
N LYS A 111 11.41 6.02 1.62
CA LYS A 111 10.76 4.70 1.52
C LYS A 111 10.53 4.28 0.07
N LYS A 112 10.10 5.21 -0.78
CA LYS A 112 9.94 4.95 -2.22
C LYS A 112 11.25 4.46 -2.85
N ASP A 113 12.38 5.13 -2.56
CA ASP A 113 13.69 4.74 -3.08
C ASP A 113 14.13 3.37 -2.53
N ILE A 114 13.80 3.07 -1.25
CA ILE A 114 14.08 1.75 -0.65
C ILE A 114 13.26 0.66 -1.34
N TYR A 115 11.96 0.85 -1.52
CA TYR A 115 11.12 -0.13 -2.21
C TYR A 115 11.53 -0.34 -3.67
N GLU A 116 11.90 0.74 -4.38
CA GLU A 116 12.40 0.69 -5.75
C GLU A 116 13.65 -0.20 -5.87
N ARG A 117 14.68 0.10 -5.07
CA ARG A 117 15.97 -0.62 -5.17
C ARG A 117 15.90 -2.06 -4.70
N ASN A 118 14.93 -2.39 -3.81
CA ASN A 118 14.68 -3.77 -3.39
C ASN A 118 13.79 -4.54 -4.36
N GLY A 119 13.19 -3.91 -5.36
CA GLY A 119 12.46 -4.59 -6.41
C GLY A 119 10.97 -4.81 -6.15
N VAL A 120 10.34 -4.04 -5.24
CA VAL A 120 8.88 -4.05 -5.08
C VAL A 120 8.24 -3.66 -6.40
N ARG A 121 7.40 -4.55 -6.97
CA ARG A 121 6.88 -4.39 -8.34
C ARG A 121 5.85 -3.29 -8.49
N GLU A 122 5.03 -3.08 -7.45
CA GLU A 122 3.95 -2.10 -7.44
C GLU A 122 3.95 -1.34 -6.12
N TYR A 123 3.97 -0.01 -6.19
CA TYR A 123 3.99 0.87 -5.03
C TYR A 123 2.88 1.91 -5.12
N TRP A 124 2.00 1.94 -4.13
CA TRP A 124 0.93 2.93 -4.05
C TRP A 124 1.18 3.93 -2.93
N LEU A 125 0.97 5.20 -3.23
CA LEU A 125 0.90 6.28 -2.26
C LEU A 125 -0.54 6.78 -2.17
N ILE A 126 -1.17 6.62 -1.02
CA ILE A 126 -2.57 7.03 -0.81
C ILE A 126 -2.64 8.24 0.09
N ASN A 127 -3.27 9.30 -0.40
CA ASN A 127 -3.59 10.48 0.40
C ASN A 127 -5.07 10.43 0.85
N PRO A 128 -5.34 10.14 2.14
CA PRO A 128 -6.69 9.99 2.64
C PRO A 128 -7.44 11.32 2.83
N TRP A 129 -6.75 12.47 2.70
CA TRP A 129 -7.39 13.79 2.81
C TRP A 129 -7.84 14.32 1.45
N SER A 130 -6.99 14.21 0.43
CA SER A 130 -7.37 14.55 -0.95
C SER A 130 -8.12 13.41 -1.64
N GLU A 131 -8.18 12.23 -1.03
CA GLU A 131 -8.77 11.02 -1.61
C GLU A 131 -8.14 10.67 -2.97
N SER A 132 -6.81 10.67 -3.02
CA SER A 132 -6.03 10.37 -4.23
C SER A 132 -5.09 9.18 -4.03
N ILE A 133 -4.76 8.51 -5.13
CA ILE A 133 -3.84 7.37 -5.18
C ILE A 133 -2.85 7.62 -6.32
N GLU A 134 -1.55 7.63 -5.99
CA GLU A 134 -0.48 7.57 -6.96
C GLU A 134 -0.02 6.12 -7.08
N VAL A 135 0.00 5.59 -8.28
CA VAL A 135 0.45 4.22 -8.58
C VAL A 135 1.79 4.28 -9.30
N TYR A 136 2.78 3.65 -8.72
CA TYR A 136 4.12 3.49 -9.30
C TYR A 136 4.36 2.02 -9.64
N LEU A 137 4.83 1.76 -10.85
CA LEU A 137 5.20 0.42 -11.32
C LEU A 137 6.71 0.36 -11.56
N LEU A 138 7.32 -0.72 -11.10
CA LEU A 138 8.74 -0.98 -11.35
C LEU A 138 8.94 -1.42 -12.80
N ARG A 139 9.68 -0.62 -13.56
CA ARG A 139 10.04 -0.91 -14.95
C ARG A 139 11.53 -0.69 -15.13
N ASP A 140 12.23 -1.70 -15.60
CA ASP A 140 13.69 -1.65 -15.80
C ASP A 140 14.45 -1.20 -14.54
N GLY A 141 13.99 -1.65 -13.35
CA GLY A 141 14.59 -1.32 -12.06
C GLY A 141 14.30 0.09 -11.54
N LYS A 142 13.35 0.82 -12.15
CA LYS A 142 12.94 2.17 -11.75
C LYS A 142 11.43 2.31 -11.63
N TYR A 143 10.99 3.09 -10.65
CA TYR A 143 9.58 3.43 -10.53
C TYR A 143 9.15 4.46 -11.58
N VAL A 144 8.18 4.06 -12.38
CA VAL A 144 7.47 4.93 -13.31
C VAL A 144 6.09 5.20 -12.73
N LEU A 145 5.70 6.47 -12.65
CA LEU A 145 4.32 6.83 -12.30
C LEU A 145 3.39 6.34 -13.40
N ASP A 146 2.57 5.33 -13.09
CA ASP A 146 1.61 4.78 -14.02
C ASP A 146 0.39 5.69 -14.13
N ASN A 147 -0.15 6.11 -13.00
CA ASN A 147 -1.29 7.00 -12.95
C ASN A 147 -1.47 7.69 -11.59
N VAL A 148 -2.25 8.78 -11.60
CA VAL A 148 -2.81 9.42 -10.41
C VAL A 148 -4.32 9.32 -10.50
N TYR A 149 -4.92 8.67 -9.52
CA TYR A 149 -6.37 8.51 -9.43
C TYR A 149 -6.92 9.45 -8.36
N GLN A 150 -8.05 10.05 -8.64
CA GLN A 150 -8.74 10.98 -7.74
C GLN A 150 -10.18 10.54 -7.53
N ASN A 151 -10.63 10.50 -6.28
CA ASN A 151 -12.03 10.27 -5.95
C ASN A 151 -12.81 11.59 -6.04
N TYR A 152 -13.32 11.88 -7.22
CA TYR A 152 -14.11 13.08 -7.48
C TYR A 152 -15.52 12.96 -6.89
N SER A 153 -15.99 14.03 -6.23
CA SER A 153 -17.38 14.15 -5.83
C SER A 153 -18.28 14.40 -7.05
N GLU A 154 -19.60 14.20 -6.90
CA GLU A 154 -20.55 14.52 -7.94
C GLU A 154 -20.50 16.00 -8.34
N ASN A 155 -20.24 16.89 -7.37
CA ASN A 155 -20.09 18.32 -7.63
C ASN A 155 -18.82 18.62 -8.45
N ASP A 156 -17.70 17.94 -8.16
CA ASP A 156 -16.49 18.09 -8.96
C ASP A 156 -16.73 17.65 -10.40
N LEU A 157 -17.35 16.48 -10.58
CA LEU A 157 -17.69 15.95 -11.90
C LEU A 157 -18.66 16.84 -12.67
N ALA A 158 -19.62 17.47 -11.98
CA ALA A 158 -20.59 18.39 -12.60
C ALA A 158 -19.92 19.68 -13.11
N ASN A 159 -18.83 20.11 -12.47
CA ASN A 159 -18.08 21.32 -12.85
C ASN A 159 -16.99 21.07 -13.89
N MET A 160 -16.73 19.81 -14.27
CA MET A 160 -15.75 19.45 -15.29
C MET A 160 -16.31 19.66 -16.70
N THR A 161 -15.43 20.03 -17.61
CA THR A 161 -15.69 19.96 -19.05
C THR A 161 -15.87 18.51 -19.50
N ASP A 162 -16.53 18.29 -20.64
CA ASP A 162 -16.69 16.95 -21.21
C ASP A 162 -15.34 16.26 -21.47
N LYS A 163 -14.32 17.02 -21.86
CA LYS A 163 -12.97 16.51 -22.07
C LYS A 163 -12.32 16.02 -20.76
N GLU A 164 -12.36 16.84 -19.71
CA GLU A 164 -11.83 16.48 -18.39
C GLU A 164 -12.54 15.26 -17.83
N ARG A 165 -13.87 15.21 -17.95
CA ARG A 165 -14.68 14.08 -17.49
C ARG A 165 -14.36 12.78 -18.22
N ALA A 166 -14.07 12.84 -19.51
CA ALA A 166 -13.69 11.67 -20.30
C ALA A 166 -12.33 11.08 -19.89
N GLU A 167 -11.46 11.85 -19.25
CA GLU A 167 -10.15 11.43 -18.76
C GLU A 167 -10.20 10.84 -17.33
N VAL A 168 -11.33 10.99 -16.61
CA VAL A 168 -11.48 10.48 -15.25
C VAL A 168 -11.48 8.94 -15.23
N LYS A 169 -10.61 8.38 -14.43
CA LYS A 169 -10.56 6.93 -14.16
C LYS A 169 -11.16 6.64 -12.81
N PHE A 170 -12.23 5.86 -12.79
CA PHE A 170 -12.95 5.47 -11.56
C PHE A 170 -12.46 4.16 -10.96
N GLU A 171 -11.57 3.45 -11.66
CA GLU A 171 -11.03 2.17 -11.26
C GLU A 171 -9.51 2.20 -11.29
N VAL A 172 -8.91 1.74 -10.19
CA VAL A 172 -7.46 1.60 -10.04
C VAL A 172 -7.08 0.17 -10.44
N SER A 173 -6.21 0.02 -11.43
CA SER A 173 -5.68 -1.29 -11.81
C SER A 173 -4.64 -1.74 -10.77
N VAL A 174 -4.72 -3.01 -10.35
CA VAL A 174 -3.73 -3.64 -9.48
C VAL A 174 -2.84 -4.51 -10.36
N ALA A 175 -1.67 -3.99 -10.73
CA ALA A 175 -0.83 -4.60 -11.76
C ALA A 175 -0.28 -5.98 -11.36
N VAL A 176 -0.05 -6.22 -10.06
CA VAL A 176 0.37 -7.52 -9.53
C VAL A 176 -0.75 -8.57 -9.49
N LEU A 177 -2.00 -8.16 -9.72
CA LEU A 177 -3.18 -9.03 -9.81
C LEU A 177 -3.82 -8.86 -11.19
N ASP A 178 -3.35 -9.64 -12.15
CA ASP A 178 -3.72 -9.50 -13.55
C ASP A 178 -5.24 -9.39 -13.78
N GLY A 179 -5.64 -8.34 -14.52
CA GLY A 179 -7.03 -8.05 -14.82
C GLY A 179 -7.87 -7.50 -13.66
N PHE A 180 -7.35 -7.44 -12.43
CA PHE A 180 -8.10 -6.95 -11.28
C PHE A 180 -8.05 -5.42 -11.18
N LYS A 181 -9.21 -4.83 -10.88
CA LYS A 181 -9.36 -3.39 -10.67
C LYS A 181 -10.21 -3.13 -9.43
N VAL A 182 -9.88 -2.06 -8.72
CA VAL A 182 -10.61 -1.60 -7.55
C VAL A 182 -11.29 -0.27 -7.87
N LYS A 183 -12.60 -0.16 -7.63
CA LYS A 183 -13.28 1.13 -7.72
C LYS A 183 -12.72 2.07 -6.66
N ILE A 184 -12.28 3.26 -7.06
CA ILE A 184 -11.69 4.24 -6.14
C ILE A 184 -12.65 4.61 -5.00
N ARG A 185 -13.95 4.69 -5.28
CA ARG A 185 -15.00 4.91 -4.27
C ARG A 185 -15.04 3.83 -3.19
N ASN A 186 -14.68 2.59 -3.51
CA ASN A 186 -14.63 1.51 -2.52
C ASN A 186 -13.46 1.67 -1.53
N ILE A 187 -12.43 2.42 -1.90
CA ILE A 187 -11.29 2.74 -1.02
C ILE A 187 -11.64 3.92 -0.10
N PHE A 188 -12.27 4.97 -0.63
CA PHE A 188 -12.50 6.21 0.12
C PHE A 188 -13.94 6.37 0.63
N GLY A 189 -14.92 5.73 0.02
CA GLY A 189 -16.33 5.81 0.41
C GLY A 189 -16.61 5.25 1.80
N TRP A 190 -17.71 5.69 2.43
CA TRP A 190 -18.16 5.15 3.71
C TRP A 190 -18.90 3.82 3.54
N TYR A 191 -19.51 3.59 2.38
CA TYR A 191 -20.24 2.37 2.03
C TYR A 191 -19.70 1.81 0.71
N PHE A 192 -19.85 0.51 0.49
CA PHE A 192 -19.58 -0.11 -0.81
C PHE A 192 -20.75 0.18 -1.75
N GLU A 193 -20.42 0.40 -3.03
CA GLU A 193 -21.39 0.55 -4.13
C GLU A 193 -21.40 -0.69 -5.01
#